data_f9d2bfac268bb5954cbdbd17bf6d702b
#
_entry.id   f9d2bfac268bb5954cbdbd17bf6d702b
#
_cell.length_a   1.000
_cell.length_b   1.000
_cell.length_c   1.000
_cell.angle_alpha   90.00
_cell.angle_beta   90.00
_cell.angle_gamma   90.00
#
_symmetry.space_group_name_H-M   'P 1'
#
loop_
_entity.id
_entity.type
_entity.pdbx_description
1 polymer ?
#
loop_
_entity_poly.entity_id
_entity_poly.type
_entity_poly.pdbx_seq_one_letter_code
_entity_poly.pdbx_strand_id
1 'polypeptide(L)'
;MQPLHTLRAGVIGTGFIGPVHIEALKRLGVQVTAICGSTKNARATAERWGIPEVFGDYDYRAMLASPNVDVAHITSPNKVHVEQSLAALAAGKHVVCEKPLGMTAKETAKVVAAARKKGSPVFAVNYMCRFFPAVLQMRAMVQRGDLGRIIHVQGHFFQDWLLHATDYNWRLLASEGGKLRAVGGIGTHWIDAVSFILGARAESVFAHLETFHKTRHRPRGERQTFAKVDPRTMLPYKCDTEDFGSVLLRFGKAQHGFASGVHANASISQVAAGWKCSLALGIYGTKGSVRWDLQQPDEILVGRRDEPNQTLQRGTAGFSEDVAGFTDYPGGHPEGFPDSHKMHCRAVYQHIASGRKSPALFATAGDGHHEVKLCEAVLKSSRARQWVNV
;
A
#
# COMPACT_ATOMS: atom_id res chain seq x y z
N MET A 1 25.52 0.80 -12.34
CA MET A 1 24.50 0.65 -11.26
C MET A 1 25.11 -0.23 -10.20
N GLN A 2 25.03 0.17 -8.93
CA GLN A 2 25.51 -0.66 -7.81
C GLN A 2 24.66 -1.94 -7.74
N PRO A 3 25.24 -3.14 -7.55
CA PRO A 3 24.45 -4.36 -7.41
C PRO A 3 23.56 -4.33 -6.17
N LEU A 4 22.32 -4.84 -6.25
CA LEU A 4 21.35 -4.79 -5.14
C LEU A 4 21.84 -5.52 -3.88
N HIS A 5 22.63 -6.59 -4.05
CA HIS A 5 23.18 -7.37 -2.94
C HIS A 5 24.21 -6.60 -2.08
N THR A 6 24.67 -5.44 -2.52
CA THR A 6 25.55 -4.57 -1.72
C THR A 6 24.79 -3.64 -0.79
N LEU A 7 23.47 -3.52 -0.93
CA LEU A 7 22.61 -2.76 -0.04
C LEU A 7 22.11 -3.66 1.11
N ARG A 8 22.16 -3.12 2.33
CA ARG A 8 21.83 -3.84 3.57
C ARG A 8 20.53 -3.27 4.16
N ALA A 9 19.60 -4.17 4.43
CA ALA A 9 18.28 -3.83 4.97
C ALA A 9 18.19 -4.14 6.45
N GLY A 10 17.64 -3.20 7.23
CA GLY A 10 17.13 -3.45 8.57
C GLY A 10 15.61 -3.37 8.59
N VAL A 11 14.94 -4.31 9.28
CA VAL A 11 13.48 -4.37 9.35
C VAL A 11 13.00 -4.07 10.77
N ILE A 12 12.13 -3.06 10.92
CA ILE A 12 11.50 -2.68 12.19
C ILE A 12 10.08 -3.22 12.20
N GLY A 13 9.83 -4.26 13.01
CA GLY A 13 8.53 -4.92 13.11
C GLY A 13 8.58 -6.38 12.70
N THR A 14 8.07 -7.25 13.58
CA THR A 14 8.06 -8.71 13.44
C THR A 14 6.64 -9.27 13.28
N GLY A 15 5.67 -8.39 12.99
CA GLY A 15 4.28 -8.78 12.73
C GLY A 15 4.11 -9.44 11.36
N PHE A 16 2.86 -9.57 10.90
CA PHE A 16 2.52 -10.22 9.64
C PHE A 16 3.31 -9.67 8.43
N ILE A 17 3.46 -8.34 8.32
CA ILE A 17 4.05 -7.73 7.12
C ILE A 17 5.58 -7.68 7.14
N GLY A 18 6.22 -7.71 8.32
CA GLY A 18 7.70 -7.76 8.41
C GLY A 18 8.32 -8.94 7.65
N PRO A 19 7.87 -10.19 7.90
CA PRO A 19 8.28 -11.35 7.13
C PRO A 19 8.06 -11.24 5.62
N VAL A 20 7.00 -10.58 5.16
CA VAL A 20 6.75 -10.35 3.73
C VAL A 20 7.83 -9.46 3.11
N HIS A 21 8.25 -8.38 3.82
CA HIS A 21 9.38 -7.56 3.39
C HIS A 21 10.69 -8.34 3.36
N ILE A 22 10.95 -9.15 4.40
CA ILE A 22 12.18 -9.99 4.46
C ILE A 22 12.23 -10.96 3.28
N GLU A 23 11.13 -11.65 2.99
CA GLU A 23 11.03 -12.57 1.85
C GLU A 23 11.29 -11.85 0.52
N ALA A 24 10.61 -10.73 0.28
CA ALA A 24 10.77 -9.94 -0.94
C ALA A 24 12.23 -9.52 -1.15
N LEU A 25 12.91 -9.05 -0.10
CA LEU A 25 14.31 -8.65 -0.13
C LEU A 25 15.25 -9.82 -0.42
N LYS A 26 15.05 -10.96 0.23
CA LYS A 26 15.86 -12.17 -0.01
C LYS A 26 15.69 -12.69 -1.43
N ARG A 27 14.50 -12.66 -1.99
CA ARG A 27 14.24 -13.03 -3.41
C ARG A 27 14.96 -12.09 -4.39
N LEU A 28 15.27 -10.86 -4.00
CA LEU A 28 16.07 -9.90 -4.78
C LEU A 28 17.58 -10.00 -4.55
N GLY A 29 18.03 -10.89 -3.67
CA GLY A 29 19.43 -11.00 -3.26
C GLY A 29 19.91 -9.87 -2.35
N VAL A 30 18.99 -9.04 -1.81
CA VAL A 30 19.32 -7.99 -0.85
C VAL A 30 19.64 -8.62 0.52
N GLN A 31 20.69 -8.15 1.17
CA GLN A 31 21.08 -8.61 2.49
C GLN A 31 20.15 -8.01 3.55
N VAL A 32 19.41 -8.87 4.27
CA VAL A 32 18.69 -8.45 5.48
C VAL A 32 19.61 -8.68 6.66
N THR A 33 20.20 -7.61 7.17
CA THR A 33 21.26 -7.65 8.18
C THR A 33 20.76 -7.41 9.60
N ALA A 34 19.63 -6.76 9.77
CA ALA A 34 19.12 -6.37 11.08
C ALA A 34 17.60 -6.54 11.21
N ILE A 35 17.15 -6.93 12.38
CA ILE A 35 15.73 -7.02 12.77
C ILE A 35 15.50 -6.36 14.12
N CYS A 36 14.44 -5.55 14.22
CA CYS A 36 14.02 -4.90 15.46
C CYS A 36 12.58 -5.24 15.82
N GLY A 37 12.31 -5.55 17.08
CA GLY A 37 10.99 -5.87 17.62
C GLY A 37 11.01 -6.15 19.11
N SER A 38 9.98 -6.82 19.66
CA SER A 38 10.12 -7.38 21.01
C SER A 38 11.23 -8.40 21.03
N THR A 39 11.98 -8.48 22.12
CA THR A 39 13.17 -9.34 22.23
C THR A 39 12.87 -10.78 21.79
N LYS A 40 11.75 -11.36 22.25
CA LYS A 40 11.32 -12.72 21.87
C LYS A 40 11.06 -12.85 20.36
N ASN A 41 10.25 -11.96 19.80
CA ASN A 41 9.85 -12.09 18.40
C ASN A 41 10.98 -11.72 17.43
N ALA A 42 11.85 -10.77 17.80
CA ALA A 42 13.01 -10.41 17.00
C ALA A 42 14.01 -11.57 16.90
N ARG A 43 14.32 -12.25 18.02
CA ARG A 43 15.18 -13.45 18.03
C ARG A 43 14.60 -14.57 17.17
N ALA A 44 13.32 -14.92 17.36
CA ALA A 44 12.66 -15.96 16.58
C ALA A 44 12.64 -15.65 15.08
N THR A 45 12.45 -14.37 14.71
CA THR A 45 12.50 -13.93 13.31
C THR A 45 13.92 -14.01 12.77
N ALA A 46 14.92 -13.60 13.54
CA ALA A 46 16.34 -13.68 13.15
C ALA A 46 16.77 -15.12 12.91
N GLU A 47 16.43 -16.04 13.81
CA GLU A 47 16.68 -17.47 13.68
C GLU A 47 16.06 -18.04 12.39
N ARG A 48 14.77 -17.78 12.19
CA ARG A 48 14.02 -18.27 11.02
C ARG A 48 14.62 -17.81 9.71
N TRP A 49 15.10 -16.58 9.64
CA TRP A 49 15.53 -15.95 8.40
C TRP A 49 17.05 -15.80 8.25
N GLY A 50 17.85 -16.22 9.24
CA GLY A 50 19.31 -16.08 9.25
C GLY A 50 19.73 -14.61 9.26
N ILE A 51 19.16 -13.78 10.13
CA ILE A 51 19.46 -12.34 10.25
C ILE A 51 20.49 -12.17 11.37
N PRO A 52 21.68 -11.58 11.09
CA PRO A 52 22.77 -11.56 12.06
C PRO A 52 22.58 -10.60 13.25
N GLU A 53 21.95 -9.42 13.04
CA GLU A 53 21.81 -8.42 14.09
C GLU A 53 20.39 -8.38 14.63
N VAL A 54 20.24 -8.49 15.94
CA VAL A 54 18.94 -8.50 16.64
C VAL A 54 18.88 -7.34 17.64
N PHE A 55 17.89 -6.47 17.44
CA PHE A 55 17.60 -5.35 18.33
C PHE A 55 16.27 -5.62 19.05
N GLY A 56 16.39 -6.03 20.33
CA GLY A 56 15.25 -6.30 21.21
C GLY A 56 14.61 -5.04 21.75
N ASP A 57 13.57 -5.21 22.56
CA ASP A 57 12.89 -4.15 23.32
C ASP A 57 12.47 -2.93 22.46
N TYR A 58 12.21 -3.20 21.16
CA TYR A 58 11.85 -2.18 20.17
C TYR A 58 12.90 -1.07 19.98
N ASP A 59 14.19 -1.34 20.29
CA ASP A 59 15.28 -0.37 20.14
C ASP A 59 15.67 -0.18 18.66
N TYR A 60 14.75 0.41 17.91
CA TYR A 60 15.00 0.77 16.52
C TYR A 60 16.09 1.84 16.36
N ARG A 61 16.38 2.65 17.40
CA ARG A 61 17.42 3.69 17.33
C ARG A 61 18.81 3.07 17.29
N ALA A 62 19.07 2.04 18.08
CA ALA A 62 20.29 1.28 18.01
C ALA A 62 20.44 0.58 16.64
N MET A 63 19.36 0.01 16.10
CA MET A 63 19.38 -0.57 14.76
C MET A 63 19.72 0.48 13.69
N LEU A 64 19.13 1.67 13.75
CA LEU A 64 19.40 2.76 12.80
C LEU A 64 20.84 3.31 12.93
N ALA A 65 21.47 3.19 14.07
CA ALA A 65 22.88 3.57 14.29
C ALA A 65 23.86 2.51 13.75
N SER A 66 23.40 1.28 13.48
CA SER A 66 24.27 0.23 12.93
C SER A 66 24.84 0.62 11.57
N PRO A 67 26.17 0.47 11.36
CA PRO A 67 26.78 0.66 10.06
C PRO A 67 26.36 -0.40 9.02
N ASN A 68 25.72 -1.49 9.48
CA ASN A 68 25.26 -2.59 8.64
C ASN A 68 23.83 -2.40 8.12
N VAL A 69 23.24 -1.22 8.26
CA VAL A 69 21.91 -0.88 7.73
C VAL A 69 22.03 0.33 6.80
N ASP A 70 21.63 0.17 5.55
CA ASP A 70 21.56 1.23 4.54
C ASP A 70 20.11 1.66 4.31
N VAL A 71 19.17 0.71 4.38
CA VAL A 71 17.74 0.92 4.14
C VAL A 71 16.93 0.39 5.32
N ALA A 72 16.11 1.23 5.93
CA ALA A 72 15.20 0.85 7.00
C ALA A 72 13.81 0.53 6.43
N HIS A 73 13.33 -0.69 6.66
CA HIS A 73 11.95 -1.10 6.39
C HIS A 73 11.13 -0.95 7.66
N ILE A 74 10.15 -0.04 7.65
CA ILE A 74 9.28 0.27 8.79
C ILE A 74 7.98 -0.50 8.60
N THR A 75 7.79 -1.58 9.37
CA THR A 75 6.66 -2.51 9.29
C THR A 75 5.92 -2.64 10.63
N SER A 76 6.11 -1.67 11.49
CA SER A 76 5.52 -1.49 12.82
C SER A 76 4.06 -1.03 12.76
N PRO A 77 3.36 -0.86 13.89
CA PRO A 77 2.02 -0.27 13.90
C PRO A 77 1.99 1.21 13.43
N ASN A 78 0.87 1.62 12.83
CA ASN A 78 0.70 2.93 12.19
C ASN A 78 1.12 4.12 13.05
N LYS A 79 0.86 4.05 14.36
CA LYS A 79 1.11 5.15 15.32
C LYS A 79 2.58 5.55 15.46
N VAL A 80 3.52 4.66 15.11
CA VAL A 80 4.96 4.91 15.24
C VAL A 80 5.66 5.15 13.90
N HIS A 81 4.98 5.03 12.76
CA HIS A 81 5.56 5.20 11.43
C HIS A 81 6.29 6.54 11.26
N VAL A 82 5.66 7.63 11.68
CA VAL A 82 6.23 8.99 11.50
C VAL A 82 7.49 9.17 12.34
N GLU A 83 7.47 8.75 13.61
CA GLU A 83 8.63 8.86 14.50
C GLU A 83 9.82 8.07 13.96
N GLN A 84 9.58 6.79 13.59
CA GLN A 84 10.61 5.92 13.05
C GLN A 84 11.13 6.40 11.70
N SER A 85 10.25 6.91 10.83
CA SER A 85 10.63 7.51 9.54
C SER A 85 11.56 8.71 9.71
N LEU A 86 11.22 9.63 10.62
CA LEU A 86 12.04 10.80 10.90
C LEU A 86 13.38 10.42 11.49
N ALA A 87 13.43 9.45 12.41
CA ALA A 87 14.67 8.93 12.99
C ALA A 87 15.57 8.27 11.92
N ALA A 88 14.99 7.47 11.03
CA ALA A 88 15.74 6.84 9.95
C ALA A 88 16.33 7.86 8.97
N LEU A 89 15.55 8.87 8.55
CA LEU A 89 16.04 9.96 7.71
C LEU A 89 17.15 10.76 8.39
N ALA A 90 17.01 11.05 9.71
CA ALA A 90 18.03 11.75 10.49
C ALA A 90 19.33 10.93 10.63
N ALA A 91 19.23 9.60 10.69
CA ALA A 91 20.38 8.68 10.69
C ALA A 91 20.97 8.46 9.28
N GLY A 92 20.50 9.17 8.26
CA GLY A 92 20.99 9.04 6.89
C GLY A 92 20.56 7.75 6.18
N LYS A 93 19.55 7.02 6.69
CA LYS A 93 19.09 5.76 6.11
C LYS A 93 17.98 6.00 5.09
N HIS A 94 18.04 5.28 3.97
CA HIS A 94 16.89 5.16 3.06
C HIS A 94 15.72 4.49 3.79
N VAL A 95 14.49 4.80 3.38
CA VAL A 95 13.29 4.32 4.07
C VAL A 95 12.30 3.68 3.11
N VAL A 96 11.80 2.52 3.50
CA VAL A 96 10.57 1.92 2.97
C VAL A 96 9.59 1.80 4.13
N CYS A 97 8.59 2.66 4.17
CA CYS A 97 7.60 2.70 5.24
C CYS A 97 6.30 2.03 4.81
N GLU A 98 5.72 1.19 5.68
CA GLU A 98 4.37 0.68 5.49
C GLU A 98 3.33 1.81 5.47
N LYS A 99 2.24 1.53 4.80
CA LYS A 99 1.09 2.44 4.75
C LYS A 99 0.10 2.15 5.91
N PRO A 100 -0.66 3.16 6.34
CA PRO A 100 -0.54 4.57 5.97
C PRO A 100 0.76 5.18 6.49
N LEU A 101 1.24 6.25 5.85
CA LEU A 101 2.48 6.93 6.26
C LEU A 101 2.44 7.43 7.72
N GLY A 102 1.28 7.71 8.25
CA GLY A 102 1.04 8.15 9.61
C GLY A 102 -0.46 8.27 9.88
N MET A 103 -0.83 8.74 11.07
CA MET A 103 -2.21 8.80 11.52
C MET A 103 -2.89 10.15 11.22
N THR A 104 -2.11 11.22 11.01
CA THR A 104 -2.61 12.56 10.72
C THR A 104 -1.79 13.27 9.65
N ALA A 105 -2.44 14.17 8.89
CA ALA A 105 -1.77 15.00 7.89
C ALA A 105 -0.70 15.91 8.53
N LYS A 106 -0.96 16.43 9.75
CA LYS A 106 0.00 17.25 10.51
C LYS A 106 1.30 16.49 10.80
N GLU A 107 1.22 15.21 11.14
CA GLU A 107 2.39 14.38 11.40
C GLU A 107 3.15 14.04 10.12
N THR A 108 2.42 13.60 9.08
CA THR A 108 3.03 13.18 7.82
C THR A 108 3.66 14.34 7.05
N ALA A 109 3.19 15.59 7.24
CA ALA A 109 3.82 16.78 6.68
C ALA A 109 5.29 16.92 7.14
N LYS A 110 5.62 16.50 8.38
CA LYS A 110 7.00 16.52 8.91
C LYS A 110 7.89 15.56 8.12
N VAL A 111 7.37 14.37 7.76
CA VAL A 111 8.11 13.38 6.95
C VAL A 111 8.36 13.93 5.55
N VAL A 112 7.33 14.55 4.92
CA VAL A 112 7.49 15.20 3.61
C VAL A 112 8.55 16.28 3.65
N ALA A 113 8.53 17.14 4.68
CA ALA A 113 9.53 18.20 4.84
C ALA A 113 10.95 17.63 5.00
N ALA A 114 11.11 16.55 5.79
CA ALA A 114 12.39 15.87 5.97
C ALA A 114 12.88 15.22 4.67
N ALA A 115 12.01 14.47 3.98
CA ALA A 115 12.35 13.75 2.75
C ALA A 115 12.67 14.69 1.54
N ARG A 116 12.19 15.93 1.57
CA ARG A 116 12.46 16.94 0.51
C ARG A 116 13.76 17.73 0.70
N LYS A 117 14.44 17.59 1.82
CA LYS A 117 15.72 18.28 2.03
C LYS A 117 16.75 17.83 0.99
N LYS A 118 17.57 18.78 0.52
CA LYS A 118 18.66 18.46 -0.42
C LYS A 118 19.58 17.41 0.21
N GLY A 119 19.86 16.34 -0.53
CA GLY A 119 20.69 15.23 -0.04
C GLY A 119 19.98 14.25 0.88
N SER A 120 18.70 14.45 1.21
CA SER A 120 17.93 13.50 2.02
C SER A 120 17.94 12.09 1.41
N PRO A 121 17.95 11.01 2.20
CA PRO A 121 17.80 9.64 1.70
C PRO A 121 16.51 9.43 0.90
N VAL A 122 16.46 8.36 0.09
CA VAL A 122 15.24 7.97 -0.63
C VAL A 122 14.17 7.55 0.38
N PHE A 123 12.95 7.99 0.16
CA PHE A 123 11.79 7.64 0.98
C PHE A 123 10.67 7.06 0.10
N ALA A 124 10.27 5.84 0.40
CA ALA A 124 9.18 5.14 -0.26
C ALA A 124 8.08 4.74 0.73
N VAL A 125 6.82 4.81 0.31
CA VAL A 125 5.68 4.25 1.03
C VAL A 125 5.24 2.97 0.33
N ASN A 126 4.95 1.90 1.08
CA ASN A 126 4.66 0.59 0.51
C ASN A 126 3.22 0.48 -0.04
N TYR A 127 2.94 1.21 -1.11
CA TYR A 127 1.75 1.01 -1.94
C TYR A 127 2.07 -0.01 -3.06
N MET A 128 2.26 -1.26 -2.66
CA MET A 128 2.70 -2.35 -3.53
C MET A 128 1.73 -2.67 -4.66
N CYS A 129 0.45 -2.28 -4.55
CA CYS A 129 -0.54 -2.51 -5.61
C CYS A 129 -0.18 -1.83 -6.94
N ARG A 130 0.68 -0.81 -6.94
CA ARG A 130 1.25 -0.22 -8.16
C ARG A 130 2.04 -1.22 -9.00
N PHE A 131 2.56 -2.29 -8.38
CA PHE A 131 3.52 -3.22 -8.96
C PHE A 131 2.92 -4.58 -9.35
N PHE A 132 1.61 -4.70 -9.40
CA PHE A 132 1.01 -5.76 -10.19
C PHE A 132 1.25 -5.45 -11.68
N PRO A 133 1.75 -6.42 -12.47
CA PRO A 133 2.04 -6.19 -13.89
C PRO A 133 0.85 -5.61 -14.67
N ALA A 134 -0.37 -6.09 -14.36
CA ALA A 134 -1.60 -5.55 -14.94
C ALA A 134 -1.82 -4.07 -14.61
N VAL A 135 -1.55 -3.63 -13.38
CA VAL A 135 -1.67 -2.21 -12.98
C VAL A 135 -0.67 -1.33 -13.72
N LEU A 136 0.57 -1.80 -13.88
CA LEU A 136 1.59 -1.12 -14.69
C LEU A 136 1.17 -1.04 -16.16
N GLN A 137 0.60 -2.11 -16.72
CA GLN A 137 0.09 -2.13 -18.09
C GLN A 137 -1.08 -1.16 -18.28
N MET A 138 -2.05 -1.14 -17.35
CA MET A 138 -3.13 -0.17 -17.40
C MET A 138 -2.63 1.28 -17.38
N ARG A 139 -1.61 1.56 -16.54
CA ARG A 139 -0.92 2.86 -16.52
C ARG A 139 -0.31 3.19 -17.88
N ALA A 140 0.43 2.26 -18.48
CA ALA A 140 1.04 2.46 -19.78
C ALA A 140 -0.02 2.76 -20.86
N MET A 141 -1.13 2.03 -20.88
CA MET A 141 -2.24 2.26 -21.82
C MET A 141 -2.89 3.63 -21.64
N VAL A 142 -3.11 4.07 -20.39
CA VAL A 142 -3.68 5.40 -20.11
C VAL A 142 -2.72 6.49 -20.56
N GLN A 143 -1.43 6.36 -20.26
CA GLN A 143 -0.42 7.37 -20.61
C GLN A 143 -0.16 7.48 -22.10
N ARG A 144 -0.26 6.39 -22.87
CA ARG A 144 -0.19 6.40 -24.34
C ARG A 144 -1.46 6.94 -25.00
N GLY A 145 -2.57 7.06 -24.25
CA GLY A 145 -3.85 7.48 -24.78
C GLY A 145 -4.62 6.40 -25.52
N ASP A 146 -4.31 5.11 -25.29
CA ASP A 146 -4.96 3.96 -25.92
C ASP A 146 -6.48 3.92 -25.64
N LEU A 147 -6.90 4.49 -24.50
CA LEU A 147 -8.29 4.62 -24.08
C LEU A 147 -8.93 5.96 -24.47
N GLY A 148 -8.17 6.85 -25.11
CA GLY A 148 -8.60 8.24 -25.34
C GLY A 148 -8.69 9.06 -24.04
N ARG A 149 -9.54 10.07 -24.01
CA ARG A 149 -9.78 10.86 -22.79
C ARG A 149 -10.53 9.99 -21.76
N ILE A 150 -9.98 9.88 -20.56
CA ILE A 150 -10.62 9.12 -19.47
C ILE A 150 -11.86 9.89 -18.97
N ILE A 151 -12.95 9.18 -18.84
CA ILE A 151 -14.27 9.70 -18.44
C ILE A 151 -14.49 9.44 -16.95
N HIS A 152 -14.43 8.16 -16.56
CA HIS A 152 -14.62 7.76 -15.16
C HIS A 152 -13.84 6.49 -14.79
N VAL A 153 -13.74 6.24 -13.48
CA VAL A 153 -13.14 5.05 -12.89
C VAL A 153 -14.10 4.48 -11.86
N GLN A 154 -14.19 3.16 -11.78
CA GLN A 154 -14.97 2.51 -10.72
C GLN A 154 -14.27 1.27 -10.19
N GLY A 155 -14.63 0.86 -8.97
CA GLY A 155 -14.14 -0.39 -8.42
C GLY A 155 -14.49 -0.62 -6.96
N HIS A 156 -13.75 -1.56 -6.39
CA HIS A 156 -13.93 -1.92 -4.99
C HIS A 156 -12.63 -2.47 -4.39
N PHE A 157 -12.57 -2.49 -3.05
CA PHE A 157 -11.67 -3.34 -2.30
C PHE A 157 -12.43 -4.01 -1.16
N PHE A 158 -12.66 -5.32 -1.29
CA PHE A 158 -13.43 -6.13 -0.38
C PHE A 158 -12.58 -7.17 0.32
N GLN A 159 -12.87 -7.34 1.62
CA GLN A 159 -12.32 -8.38 2.49
C GLN A 159 -13.41 -8.84 3.47
N ASP A 160 -13.26 -10.04 4.05
CA ASP A 160 -14.22 -10.59 5.03
C ASP A 160 -13.61 -10.94 6.40
N TRP A 161 -12.33 -10.67 6.60
CA TRP A 161 -11.61 -11.12 7.79
C TRP A 161 -12.02 -10.42 9.11
N LEU A 162 -12.88 -9.40 9.02
CA LEU A 162 -13.51 -8.74 10.17
C LEU A 162 -15.04 -8.85 10.13
N LEU A 163 -15.57 -9.89 9.46
CA LEU A 163 -17.00 -10.11 9.28
C LEU A 163 -17.74 -10.28 10.59
N HIS A 164 -17.17 -11.04 11.53
CA HIS A 164 -17.83 -11.31 12.82
C HIS A 164 -17.43 -10.29 13.88
N ALA A 165 -18.34 -10.00 14.80
CA ALA A 165 -18.06 -9.11 15.93
C ALA A 165 -16.91 -9.60 16.84
N THR A 166 -16.59 -10.90 16.77
CA THR A 166 -15.49 -11.56 17.48
C THR A 166 -14.17 -11.56 16.72
N ASP A 167 -14.16 -11.15 15.45
CA ASP A 167 -12.91 -10.97 14.72
C ASP A 167 -12.18 -9.76 15.27
N TYR A 168 -10.93 -9.96 15.68
CA TYR A 168 -10.15 -8.90 16.30
C TYR A 168 -8.81 -8.65 15.59
N ASN A 169 -8.50 -7.38 15.48
CA ASN A 169 -7.18 -6.89 15.11
C ASN A 169 -6.95 -5.52 15.78
N TRP A 170 -5.72 -5.17 16.08
CA TRP A 170 -5.36 -3.88 16.68
C TRP A 170 -5.83 -2.67 15.84
N ARG A 171 -5.96 -2.83 14.53
CA ARG A 171 -6.47 -1.79 13.62
C ARG A 171 -7.93 -1.39 13.88
N LEU A 172 -8.69 -2.21 14.61
CA LEU A 172 -10.05 -1.87 15.07
C LEU A 172 -10.07 -0.75 16.12
N LEU A 173 -8.93 -0.51 16.77
CA LEU A 173 -8.78 0.53 17.78
C LEU A 173 -8.28 1.82 17.10
N ALA A 174 -9.07 2.88 17.17
CA ALA A 174 -8.70 4.18 16.56
C ALA A 174 -7.38 4.75 17.13
N SER A 175 -7.05 4.42 18.39
CA SER A 175 -5.78 4.80 19.03
C SER A 175 -4.55 4.14 18.42
N GLU A 176 -4.72 2.99 17.78
CA GLU A 176 -3.63 2.19 17.20
C GLU A 176 -3.57 2.31 15.67
N GLY A 177 -4.72 2.19 15.01
CA GLY A 177 -4.84 2.13 13.57
C GLY A 177 -5.20 3.45 12.89
N GLY A 178 -5.69 4.43 13.67
CA GLY A 178 -6.27 5.68 13.14
C GLY A 178 -7.80 5.64 13.10
N LYS A 179 -8.40 6.80 12.84
CA LYS A 179 -9.88 6.96 12.87
C LYS A 179 -10.59 6.32 11.67
N LEU A 180 -9.88 6.03 10.59
CA LEU A 180 -10.37 5.34 9.40
C LEU A 180 -9.73 3.96 9.29
N ARG A 181 -10.55 2.91 9.22
CA ARG A 181 -10.07 1.54 9.22
C ARG A 181 -10.19 0.87 7.85
N ALA A 182 -11.39 0.68 7.33
CA ALA A 182 -11.59 0.04 6.03
C ALA A 182 -11.05 0.93 4.90
N VAL A 183 -11.51 2.17 4.81
CA VAL A 183 -11.03 3.10 3.76
C VAL A 183 -9.56 3.43 3.97
N GLY A 184 -9.12 3.75 5.19
CA GLY A 184 -7.72 4.06 5.47
C GLY A 184 -6.78 2.86 5.36
N GLY A 185 -7.25 1.66 5.70
CA GLY A 185 -6.46 0.43 5.71
C GLY A 185 -6.32 -0.25 4.35
N ILE A 186 -7.42 -0.37 3.61
CA ILE A 186 -7.42 -1.03 2.30
C ILE A 186 -7.85 -0.11 1.16
N GLY A 187 -8.77 0.84 1.41
CA GLY A 187 -9.24 1.76 0.37
C GLY A 187 -8.14 2.62 -0.22
N THR A 188 -7.16 3.05 0.58
CA THR A 188 -6.00 3.82 0.11
C THR A 188 -5.16 3.06 -0.91
N HIS A 189 -5.08 1.73 -0.89
CA HIS A 189 -4.44 0.96 -1.94
C HIS A 189 -5.14 1.11 -3.31
N TRP A 190 -6.49 1.09 -3.30
CA TRP A 190 -7.26 1.30 -4.51
C TRP A 190 -7.08 2.73 -5.03
N ILE A 191 -7.17 3.72 -4.15
CA ILE A 191 -7.07 5.13 -4.52
C ILE A 191 -5.66 5.46 -5.03
N ASP A 192 -4.63 4.96 -4.37
CA ASP A 192 -3.24 5.12 -4.80
C ASP A 192 -2.98 4.46 -6.17
N ALA A 193 -3.49 3.24 -6.39
CA ALA A 193 -3.37 2.55 -7.68
C ALA A 193 -4.04 3.36 -8.80
N VAL A 194 -5.24 3.90 -8.55
CA VAL A 194 -5.94 4.77 -9.51
C VAL A 194 -5.17 6.07 -9.76
N SER A 195 -4.69 6.72 -8.69
CA SER A 195 -3.86 7.94 -8.79
C SER A 195 -2.61 7.69 -9.63
N PHE A 196 -1.96 6.55 -9.41
CA PHE A 196 -0.76 6.12 -10.15
C PHE A 196 -1.06 5.86 -11.64
N ILE A 197 -2.15 5.16 -11.95
CA ILE A 197 -2.56 4.87 -13.33
C ILE A 197 -2.93 6.16 -14.05
N LEU A 198 -3.74 7.01 -13.44
CA LEU A 198 -4.17 8.28 -14.03
C LEU A 198 -3.04 9.32 -14.11
N GLY A 199 -1.98 9.19 -13.30
CA GLY A 199 -0.97 10.23 -13.13
C GLY A 199 -1.56 11.53 -12.55
N ALA A 200 -2.62 11.43 -11.74
CA ALA A 200 -3.36 12.53 -11.14
C ALA A 200 -3.73 12.20 -9.70
N ARG A 201 -3.93 13.21 -8.85
CA ARG A 201 -4.35 13.05 -7.47
C ARG A 201 -5.82 13.40 -7.30
N ALA A 202 -6.48 12.74 -6.34
CA ALA A 202 -7.83 13.14 -5.92
C ALA A 202 -7.80 14.53 -5.26
N GLU A 203 -8.63 15.46 -5.75
CA GLU A 203 -8.73 16.84 -5.24
C GLU A 203 -9.94 17.05 -4.34
N SER A 204 -10.97 16.22 -4.49
CA SER A 204 -12.15 16.28 -3.64
C SER A 204 -12.81 14.92 -3.48
N VAL A 205 -13.52 14.74 -2.37
CA VAL A 205 -14.22 13.51 -2.02
C VAL A 205 -15.60 13.78 -1.46
N PHE A 206 -16.56 12.91 -1.82
CA PHE A 206 -17.83 12.70 -1.12
C PHE A 206 -17.84 11.28 -0.60
N ALA A 207 -18.14 11.07 0.69
CA ALA A 207 -18.06 9.77 1.32
C ALA A 207 -19.25 9.45 2.21
N HIS A 208 -19.62 8.16 2.22
CA HIS A 208 -20.48 7.53 3.20
C HIS A 208 -19.71 6.44 3.91
N LEU A 209 -19.74 6.45 5.26
CA LEU A 209 -19.05 5.48 6.10
C LEU A 209 -20.07 4.81 7.02
N GLU A 210 -19.93 3.49 7.24
CA GLU A 210 -20.81 2.74 8.12
C GLU A 210 -20.02 1.81 9.05
N THR A 211 -20.44 1.79 10.32
CA THR A 211 -19.96 0.87 11.36
C THR A 211 -21.10 -0.07 11.72
N PHE A 212 -21.12 -1.24 11.12
CA PHE A 212 -22.20 -2.24 11.36
C PHE A 212 -22.06 -2.88 12.73
N HIS A 213 -20.84 -3.21 13.16
CA HIS A 213 -20.56 -3.79 14.47
C HIS A 213 -20.12 -2.71 15.46
N LYS A 214 -21.11 -2.00 16.06
CA LYS A 214 -20.84 -0.95 17.07
C LYS A 214 -20.28 -1.52 18.38
N THR A 215 -20.57 -2.79 18.68
CA THR A 215 -19.95 -3.55 19.76
C THR A 215 -19.20 -4.72 19.16
N ARG A 216 -17.89 -4.78 19.42
CA ARG A 216 -17.01 -5.88 19.04
C ARG A 216 -16.37 -6.49 20.29
N HIS A 217 -15.69 -7.61 20.12
CA HIS A 217 -15.05 -8.34 21.21
C HIS A 217 -13.54 -8.41 20.98
N ARG A 218 -12.74 -8.20 22.02
CA ARG A 218 -11.28 -8.27 22.00
C ARG A 218 -10.73 -9.27 22.98
N PRO A 219 -9.59 -9.92 22.71
CA PRO A 219 -8.92 -10.80 23.67
C PRO A 219 -8.39 -10.03 24.87
N ARG A 220 -8.18 -10.71 26.00
CA ARG A 220 -7.62 -10.15 27.24
C ARG A 220 -6.11 -9.88 27.19
N GLY A 221 -5.45 -9.94 26.07
CA GLY A 221 -4.00 -9.69 25.93
C GLY A 221 -3.61 -9.47 24.48
N GLU A 222 -2.33 -9.18 24.25
CA GLU A 222 -1.79 -9.03 22.90
C GLU A 222 -1.93 -10.33 22.10
N ARG A 223 -2.32 -10.20 20.84
CA ARG A 223 -2.46 -11.30 19.89
C ARG A 223 -1.91 -10.92 18.54
N GLN A 224 -1.35 -11.91 17.86
CA GLN A 224 -0.95 -11.75 16.46
C GLN A 224 -2.18 -11.61 15.57
N THR A 225 -2.00 -10.88 14.47
CA THR A 225 -2.99 -10.77 13.39
C THR A 225 -3.36 -12.16 12.89
N PHE A 226 -4.65 -12.43 12.72
CA PHE A 226 -5.23 -13.72 12.30
C PHE A 226 -5.11 -14.89 13.32
N ALA A 227 -4.69 -14.65 14.57
CA ALA A 227 -4.70 -15.69 15.59
C ALA A 227 -6.14 -16.07 15.96
N LYS A 228 -6.43 -17.38 16.01
CA LYS A 228 -7.72 -17.90 16.51
C LYS A 228 -7.82 -17.65 18.02
N VAL A 229 -8.97 -17.15 18.46
CA VAL A 229 -9.27 -16.87 19.87
C VAL A 229 -10.60 -17.53 20.21
N ASP A 230 -10.72 -18.13 21.42
CA ASP A 230 -12.00 -18.61 21.91
C ASP A 230 -12.92 -17.41 22.20
N PRO A 231 -14.06 -17.28 21.50
CA PRO A 231 -14.98 -16.14 21.68
C PRO A 231 -15.46 -15.95 23.12
N ARG A 232 -15.53 -17.04 23.92
CA ARG A 232 -15.98 -17.01 25.29
C ARG A 232 -15.02 -16.29 26.25
N THR A 233 -13.76 -16.12 25.84
CA THR A 233 -12.72 -15.43 26.62
C THR A 233 -12.56 -13.96 26.29
N MET A 234 -13.34 -13.46 25.32
CA MET A 234 -13.24 -12.11 24.81
C MET A 234 -14.09 -11.12 25.61
N LEU A 235 -13.64 -9.87 25.63
CA LEU A 235 -14.33 -8.76 26.29
C LEU A 235 -15.00 -7.85 25.25
N PRO A 236 -16.27 -7.43 25.48
CA PRO A 236 -16.93 -6.48 24.60
C PRO A 236 -16.26 -5.09 24.71
N TYR A 237 -16.22 -4.35 23.60
CA TYR A 237 -15.81 -2.96 23.56
C TYR A 237 -16.56 -2.22 22.46
N LYS A 238 -16.71 -0.89 22.62
CA LYS A 238 -17.32 -0.04 21.62
C LYS A 238 -16.34 0.18 20.47
N CYS A 239 -16.76 -0.13 19.24
CA CYS A 239 -16.01 0.14 18.01
C CYS A 239 -16.58 1.37 17.31
N ASP A 240 -15.71 2.32 16.98
CA ASP A 240 -16.04 3.59 16.34
C ASP A 240 -15.35 3.78 14.98
N THR A 241 -14.62 2.76 14.51
CA THR A 241 -14.02 2.74 13.19
C THR A 241 -14.95 2.02 12.21
N GLU A 242 -14.99 2.49 10.97
CA GLU A 242 -15.92 2.01 9.96
C GLU A 242 -15.57 0.60 9.43
N ASP A 243 -16.62 -0.20 9.18
CA ASP A 243 -16.54 -1.52 8.53
C ASP A 243 -16.60 -1.40 7.00
N PHE A 244 -17.29 -0.35 6.54
CA PHE A 244 -17.60 -0.09 5.14
C PHE A 244 -17.47 1.40 4.83
N GLY A 245 -17.05 1.70 3.60
CA GLY A 245 -17.07 3.05 3.04
C GLY A 245 -17.40 3.02 1.56
N SER A 246 -18.23 3.96 1.12
CA SER A 246 -18.43 4.29 -0.29
C SER A 246 -17.88 5.68 -0.54
N VAL A 247 -17.02 5.84 -1.54
CA VAL A 247 -16.35 7.10 -1.84
C VAL A 247 -16.56 7.49 -3.30
N LEU A 248 -16.90 8.77 -3.51
CA LEU A 248 -16.89 9.43 -4.81
C LEU A 248 -15.70 10.38 -4.81
N LEU A 249 -14.88 10.37 -5.87
CA LEU A 249 -13.68 11.15 -5.98
C LEU A 249 -13.69 12.00 -7.26
N ARG A 250 -13.06 13.17 -7.20
CA ARG A 250 -12.70 13.96 -8.38
C ARG A 250 -11.20 14.08 -8.40
N PHE A 251 -10.61 13.67 -9.53
CA PHE A 251 -9.18 13.77 -9.78
C PHE A 251 -8.83 15.05 -10.52
N GLY A 252 -7.70 15.63 -10.18
CA GLY A 252 -7.16 16.78 -10.86
C GLY A 252 -6.61 16.46 -12.24
N LYS A 253 -5.82 17.38 -12.79
CA LYS A 253 -5.22 17.25 -14.12
C LYS A 253 -3.98 16.34 -14.09
N ALA A 254 -3.93 15.36 -14.98
CA ALA A 254 -2.73 14.58 -15.25
C ALA A 254 -1.77 15.29 -16.20
N GLN A 255 -0.47 15.01 -16.06
CA GLN A 255 0.56 15.62 -16.90
C GLN A 255 0.44 15.22 -18.38
N HIS A 256 0.06 13.97 -18.67
CA HIS A 256 -0.11 13.46 -20.03
C HIS A 256 -1.38 13.95 -20.76
N GLY A 257 -2.27 14.66 -20.10
CA GLY A 257 -3.45 15.28 -20.69
C GLY A 257 -4.67 14.37 -20.92
N PHE A 258 -4.54 13.05 -20.86
CA PHE A 258 -5.66 12.11 -21.10
C PHE A 258 -6.59 11.95 -19.87
N ALA A 259 -6.12 12.31 -18.68
CA ALA A 259 -6.93 12.27 -17.44
C ALA A 259 -6.96 13.68 -16.81
N SER A 260 -8.11 14.32 -16.88
CA SER A 260 -8.34 15.63 -16.28
C SER A 260 -9.80 15.72 -15.81
N GLY A 261 -10.02 16.06 -14.54
CA GLY A 261 -11.34 16.13 -13.98
C GLY A 261 -12.08 14.79 -13.94
N VAL A 262 -11.35 13.68 -13.85
CA VAL A 262 -11.89 12.32 -13.85
C VAL A 262 -12.69 12.07 -12.58
N HIS A 263 -13.90 11.54 -12.74
CA HIS A 263 -14.72 11.08 -11.63
C HIS A 263 -14.43 9.61 -11.33
N ALA A 264 -14.36 9.25 -10.06
CA ALA A 264 -14.19 7.87 -9.64
C ALA A 264 -15.14 7.53 -8.49
N ASN A 265 -15.49 6.24 -8.40
CA ASN A 265 -16.22 5.71 -7.26
C ASN A 265 -15.66 4.35 -6.83
N ALA A 266 -15.62 4.13 -5.52
CA ALA A 266 -15.22 2.86 -4.96
C ALA A 266 -16.06 2.50 -3.73
N SER A 267 -16.33 1.20 -3.60
CA SER A 267 -16.86 0.59 -2.39
C SER A 267 -15.75 -0.18 -1.67
N ILE A 268 -15.58 0.06 -0.38
CA ILE A 268 -14.53 -0.51 0.45
C ILE A 268 -15.16 -1.24 1.62
N SER A 269 -14.84 -2.51 1.84
CA SER A 269 -15.45 -3.31 2.91
C SER A 269 -14.46 -4.30 3.52
N GLN A 270 -14.50 -4.45 4.84
CA GLN A 270 -13.80 -5.54 5.55
C GLN A 270 -14.77 -6.57 6.15
N VAL A 271 -16.03 -6.50 5.74
CA VAL A 271 -17.14 -7.39 6.18
C VAL A 271 -17.91 -7.96 4.98
N ALA A 272 -17.28 -8.04 3.82
CA ALA A 272 -17.87 -8.58 2.60
C ALA A 272 -17.71 -10.10 2.57
N ALA A 273 -18.69 -10.83 3.08
CA ALA A 273 -18.66 -12.29 3.21
C ALA A 273 -18.25 -12.99 1.90
N GLY A 274 -17.29 -13.92 2.00
CA GLY A 274 -16.78 -14.70 0.87
C GLY A 274 -15.60 -14.04 0.12
N TRP A 275 -15.38 -12.74 0.24
CA TRP A 275 -14.28 -12.03 -0.40
C TRP A 275 -13.06 -11.95 0.51
N LYS A 276 -12.06 -12.81 0.31
CA LYS A 276 -10.85 -12.86 1.16
C LYS A 276 -9.94 -11.66 0.93
N CYS A 277 -9.73 -11.28 -0.33
CA CYS A 277 -8.98 -10.09 -0.73
C CYS A 277 -9.31 -9.79 -2.21
N SER A 278 -10.31 -8.97 -2.47
CA SER A 278 -10.73 -8.62 -3.84
C SER A 278 -10.58 -7.14 -4.06
N LEU A 279 -9.56 -6.76 -4.85
CA LEU A 279 -9.38 -5.41 -5.37
C LEU A 279 -9.68 -5.44 -6.86
N ALA A 280 -10.69 -4.70 -7.29
CA ALA A 280 -11.03 -4.55 -8.70
C ALA A 280 -11.10 -3.09 -9.09
N LEU A 281 -10.65 -2.77 -10.29
CA LEU A 281 -10.75 -1.44 -10.86
C LEU A 281 -11.00 -1.48 -12.36
N GLY A 282 -11.82 -0.53 -12.84
CA GLY A 282 -12.14 -0.34 -14.24
C GLY A 282 -11.98 1.12 -14.62
N ILE A 283 -11.30 1.38 -15.74
CA ILE A 283 -11.02 2.69 -16.29
C ILE A 283 -11.70 2.81 -17.64
N TYR A 284 -12.50 3.84 -17.80
CA TYR A 284 -13.35 4.02 -18.96
C TYR A 284 -13.01 5.32 -19.67
N GLY A 285 -12.64 5.21 -20.93
CA GLY A 285 -12.28 6.35 -21.78
C GLY A 285 -13.12 6.43 -23.05
N THR A 286 -12.87 7.44 -23.85
CA THR A 286 -13.62 7.71 -25.09
C THR A 286 -13.35 6.73 -26.23
N LYS A 287 -12.23 5.97 -26.16
CA LYS A 287 -11.83 4.99 -27.18
C LYS A 287 -11.92 3.55 -26.70
N GLY A 288 -12.18 3.33 -25.41
CA GLY A 288 -12.27 2.00 -24.83
C GLY A 288 -12.12 2.01 -23.31
N SER A 289 -12.07 0.82 -22.74
CA SER A 289 -11.93 0.62 -21.30
C SER A 289 -10.93 -0.48 -20.98
N VAL A 290 -10.42 -0.48 -19.76
CA VAL A 290 -9.65 -1.58 -19.19
C VAL A 290 -10.20 -1.92 -17.81
N ARG A 291 -10.28 -3.23 -17.50
CA ARG A 291 -10.70 -3.72 -16.19
C ARG A 291 -9.70 -4.75 -15.69
N TRP A 292 -9.42 -4.70 -14.41
CA TRP A 292 -8.55 -5.64 -13.72
C TRP A 292 -9.16 -6.06 -12.39
N ASP A 293 -8.92 -7.32 -12.01
CA ASP A 293 -9.32 -7.90 -10.73
C ASP A 293 -8.13 -8.68 -10.14
N LEU A 294 -7.84 -8.43 -8.86
CA LEU A 294 -6.78 -9.12 -8.12
C LEU A 294 -6.98 -10.66 -8.06
N GLN A 295 -8.21 -11.15 -8.25
CA GLN A 295 -8.49 -12.58 -8.30
C GLN A 295 -7.92 -13.23 -9.58
N GLN A 296 -7.66 -12.42 -10.63
CA GLN A 296 -6.99 -12.80 -11.87
C GLN A 296 -5.86 -11.82 -12.18
N PRO A 297 -4.77 -11.84 -11.38
CA PRO A 297 -3.79 -10.75 -11.34
C PRO A 297 -3.06 -10.52 -12.66
N ASP A 298 -2.96 -11.53 -13.50
CA ASP A 298 -2.21 -11.52 -14.77
C ASP A 298 -3.06 -11.16 -16.01
N GLU A 299 -4.33 -10.81 -15.82
CA GLU A 299 -5.26 -10.57 -16.92
C GLU A 299 -5.87 -9.16 -16.86
N ILE A 300 -6.07 -8.56 -18.03
CA ILE A 300 -6.78 -7.29 -18.20
C ILE A 300 -7.84 -7.49 -19.26
N LEU A 301 -9.10 -7.19 -18.95
CA LEU A 301 -10.16 -7.10 -19.92
C LEU A 301 -10.11 -5.73 -20.60
N VAL A 302 -9.91 -5.72 -21.92
CA VAL A 302 -9.98 -4.51 -22.76
C VAL A 302 -11.34 -4.48 -23.44
N GLY A 303 -12.12 -3.42 -23.18
CA GLY A 303 -13.44 -3.20 -23.76
C GLY A 303 -13.36 -2.19 -24.91
N ARG A 304 -14.03 -2.53 -26.04
CA ARG A 304 -14.24 -1.66 -27.19
C ARG A 304 -15.72 -1.59 -27.52
N ARG A 305 -16.15 -0.46 -28.08
CA ARG A 305 -17.58 -0.33 -28.45
C ARG A 305 -17.92 -1.11 -29.70
N ASP A 306 -17.07 -0.99 -30.71
CA ASP A 306 -17.38 -1.45 -32.08
C ASP A 306 -16.54 -2.69 -32.47
N GLU A 307 -15.84 -3.29 -31.48
CA GLU A 307 -15.02 -4.49 -31.63
C GLU A 307 -15.30 -5.46 -30.48
N PRO A 308 -15.01 -6.76 -30.63
CA PRO A 308 -15.08 -7.72 -29.54
C PRO A 308 -14.16 -7.32 -28.38
N ASN A 309 -14.60 -7.53 -27.14
CA ASN A 309 -13.75 -7.39 -25.98
C ASN A 309 -12.60 -8.41 -26.04
N GLN A 310 -11.44 -8.01 -25.53
CA GLN A 310 -10.23 -8.83 -25.52
C GLN A 310 -9.71 -8.98 -24.09
N THR A 311 -9.24 -10.19 -23.76
CA THR A 311 -8.46 -10.41 -22.53
C THR A 311 -6.98 -10.36 -22.90
N LEU A 312 -6.26 -9.39 -22.37
CA LEU A 312 -4.80 -9.34 -22.44
C LEU A 312 -4.24 -10.13 -21.26
N GLN A 313 -3.50 -11.18 -21.57
CA GLN A 313 -2.81 -11.97 -20.55
C GLN A 313 -1.34 -11.59 -20.51
N ARG A 314 -0.76 -11.57 -19.32
CA ARG A 314 0.68 -11.34 -19.12
C ARG A 314 1.51 -12.42 -19.87
N GLY A 315 2.61 -11.99 -20.48
CA GLY A 315 3.48 -12.89 -21.26
C GLY A 315 3.06 -13.10 -22.71
N THR A 316 2.00 -12.46 -23.16
CA THR A 316 1.64 -12.34 -24.59
C THR A 316 2.09 -10.98 -25.14
N ALA A 317 1.99 -10.79 -26.44
CA ALA A 317 2.29 -9.52 -27.11
C ALA A 317 1.42 -8.32 -26.62
N GLY A 318 0.44 -8.57 -25.73
CA GLY A 318 -0.48 -7.54 -25.20
C GLY A 318 0.11 -6.64 -24.11
N PHE A 319 1.14 -7.09 -23.38
CA PHE A 319 1.79 -6.25 -22.36
C PHE A 319 3.02 -5.55 -22.96
N SER A 320 3.21 -4.29 -22.61
CA SER A 320 4.33 -3.48 -23.12
C SER A 320 5.67 -3.92 -22.53
N GLU A 321 6.76 -3.68 -23.27
CA GLU A 321 8.13 -3.98 -22.83
C GLU A 321 8.49 -3.32 -21.49
N ASP A 322 7.97 -2.11 -21.25
CA ASP A 322 8.18 -1.40 -19.98
C ASP A 322 7.69 -2.18 -18.75
N VAL A 323 6.67 -3.03 -18.95
CA VAL A 323 6.12 -3.88 -17.88
C VAL A 323 6.95 -5.14 -17.68
N ALA A 324 7.65 -5.62 -18.72
CA ALA A 324 8.48 -6.83 -18.66
C ALA A 324 9.57 -6.74 -17.58
N GLY A 325 10.09 -5.55 -17.30
CA GLY A 325 11.06 -5.31 -16.21
C GLY A 325 10.50 -5.54 -14.79
N PHE A 326 9.18 -5.71 -14.65
CA PHE A 326 8.48 -5.96 -13.38
C PHE A 326 7.81 -7.34 -13.33
N THR A 327 8.31 -8.28 -14.11
CA THR A 327 7.91 -9.69 -14.10
C THR A 327 9.16 -10.56 -14.06
N ASP A 328 9.11 -11.70 -13.37
CA ASP A 328 10.23 -12.65 -13.30
C ASP A 328 9.89 -14.01 -13.92
N TYR A 329 8.62 -14.31 -14.13
CA TYR A 329 8.16 -15.59 -14.65
C TYR A 329 7.51 -15.44 -16.01
N PRO A 330 7.62 -16.44 -16.89
CA PRO A 330 6.92 -16.44 -18.17
C PRO A 330 5.39 -16.44 -17.97
N GLY A 331 4.66 -16.05 -19.01
CA GLY A 331 3.19 -16.13 -19.03
C GLY A 331 2.66 -17.51 -18.64
N GLY A 332 1.51 -17.58 -17.99
CA GLY A 332 0.94 -18.79 -17.44
C GLY A 332 1.44 -19.20 -16.03
N HIS A 333 2.37 -18.45 -15.47
CA HIS A 333 2.84 -18.61 -14.08
C HIS A 333 2.42 -17.38 -13.28
N PRO A 334 1.29 -17.39 -12.57
CA PRO A 334 0.72 -16.21 -11.95
C PRO A 334 1.66 -15.53 -10.97
N GLU A 335 1.78 -14.19 -11.09
CA GLU A 335 2.51 -13.34 -10.16
C GLU A 335 1.50 -12.53 -9.34
N GLY A 336 1.54 -12.71 -8.02
CA GLY A 336 0.54 -12.20 -7.11
C GLY A 336 1.09 -11.28 -6.01
N PHE A 337 0.46 -11.34 -4.84
CA PHE A 337 0.80 -10.49 -3.69
C PHE A 337 2.29 -10.52 -3.29
N PRO A 338 2.98 -11.68 -3.16
CA PRO A 338 4.40 -11.68 -2.82
C PRO A 338 5.27 -11.03 -3.92
N ASP A 339 4.86 -11.18 -5.18
CA ASP A 339 5.61 -10.65 -6.32
C ASP A 339 5.46 -9.13 -6.41
N SER A 340 4.26 -8.59 -6.16
CA SER A 340 4.05 -7.14 -6.13
C SER A 340 4.89 -6.46 -5.03
N HIS A 341 5.06 -7.08 -3.85
CA HIS A 341 5.99 -6.60 -2.82
C HIS A 341 7.44 -6.67 -3.28
N LYS A 342 7.84 -7.78 -3.92
CA LYS A 342 9.19 -7.91 -4.48
C LYS A 342 9.46 -6.82 -5.53
N MET A 343 8.52 -6.58 -6.44
CA MET A 343 8.70 -5.57 -7.49
C MET A 343 8.69 -4.15 -6.93
N HIS A 344 7.90 -3.86 -5.90
CA HIS A 344 8.00 -2.61 -5.17
C HIS A 344 9.41 -2.41 -4.58
N CYS A 345 9.94 -3.41 -3.85
CA CYS A 345 11.29 -3.36 -3.33
C CYS A 345 12.34 -3.23 -4.45
N ARG A 346 12.20 -3.97 -5.56
CA ARG A 346 13.08 -3.85 -6.75
C ARG A 346 13.14 -2.40 -7.23
N ALA A 347 12.00 -1.76 -7.43
CA ALA A 347 11.94 -0.38 -7.91
C ALA A 347 12.64 0.60 -6.96
N VAL A 348 12.42 0.48 -5.65
CA VAL A 348 13.08 1.33 -4.64
C VAL A 348 14.58 1.11 -4.63
N TYR A 349 15.03 -0.14 -4.57
CA TYR A 349 16.46 -0.47 -4.48
C TYR A 349 17.22 -0.15 -5.76
N GLN A 350 16.62 -0.34 -6.94
CA GLN A 350 17.19 0.10 -8.21
C GLN A 350 17.32 1.63 -8.28
N HIS A 351 16.33 2.35 -7.75
CA HIS A 351 16.39 3.82 -7.67
C HIS A 351 17.54 4.28 -6.76
N ILE A 352 17.73 3.65 -5.61
CA ILE A 352 18.86 3.91 -4.71
C ILE A 352 20.18 3.57 -5.41
N ALA A 353 20.31 2.34 -5.92
CA ALA A 353 21.54 1.83 -6.53
C ALA A 353 21.98 2.58 -7.80
N SER A 354 21.02 3.20 -8.51
CA SER A 354 21.31 4.05 -9.67
C SER A 354 21.71 5.50 -9.32
N GLY A 355 21.76 5.85 -8.04
CA GLY A 355 21.93 7.23 -7.61
C GLY A 355 20.76 8.12 -8.05
N ARG A 356 19.53 7.57 -8.03
CA ARG A 356 18.23 8.21 -8.40
C ARG A 356 18.08 8.50 -9.90
N LYS A 357 18.81 7.79 -10.75
CA LYS A 357 18.70 7.93 -12.20
C LYS A 357 17.55 7.11 -12.79
N SER A 358 17.14 6.02 -12.14
CA SER A 358 15.96 5.25 -12.57
C SER A 358 14.65 5.94 -12.14
N PRO A 359 13.54 5.74 -12.87
CA PRO A 359 12.24 6.33 -12.50
C PRO A 359 11.78 5.91 -11.09
N ALA A 360 11.24 6.85 -10.32
CA ALA A 360 10.61 6.58 -9.03
C ALA A 360 9.14 6.18 -9.24
N LEU A 361 8.89 4.92 -9.56
CA LEU A 361 7.52 4.39 -9.74
C LEU A 361 6.82 4.10 -8.40
N PHE A 362 7.58 3.98 -7.31
CA PHE A 362 7.05 3.79 -5.97
C PHE A 362 6.38 5.06 -5.43
N ALA A 363 5.47 4.89 -4.46
CA ALA A 363 4.85 6.02 -3.79
C ALA A 363 5.86 6.75 -2.91
N THR A 364 5.93 8.07 -3.05
CA THR A 364 6.82 8.95 -2.29
C THR A 364 6.20 9.34 -0.93
N ALA A 365 6.97 10.01 -0.07
CA ALA A 365 6.43 10.66 1.14
C ALA A 365 5.27 11.63 0.80
N GLY A 366 5.35 12.32 -0.34
CA GLY A 366 4.30 13.22 -0.81
C GLY A 366 3.01 12.48 -1.19
N ASP A 367 3.11 11.30 -1.78
CA ASP A 367 1.95 10.46 -2.09
C ASP A 367 1.32 9.92 -0.81
N GLY A 368 2.13 9.34 0.10
CA GLY A 368 1.63 8.87 1.39
C GLY A 368 0.97 9.97 2.24
N HIS A 369 1.50 11.19 2.21
CA HIS A 369 0.90 12.34 2.88
C HIS A 369 -0.44 12.71 2.24
N HIS A 370 -0.53 12.70 0.91
CA HIS A 370 -1.77 12.98 0.20
C HIS A 370 -2.86 11.97 0.57
N GLU A 371 -2.56 10.68 0.65
CA GLU A 371 -3.50 9.64 1.08
C GLU A 371 -4.00 9.89 2.53
N VAL A 372 -3.14 10.35 3.43
CA VAL A 372 -3.57 10.70 4.80
C VAL A 372 -4.47 11.94 4.80
N LYS A 373 -4.18 12.97 4.01
CA LYS A 373 -5.07 14.13 3.83
C LYS A 373 -6.43 13.70 3.28
N LEU A 374 -6.43 12.82 2.29
CA LEU A 374 -7.66 12.27 1.72
C LEU A 374 -8.48 11.51 2.78
N CYS A 375 -7.83 10.71 3.62
CA CYS A 375 -8.50 10.04 4.75
C CYS A 375 -9.17 11.04 5.71
N GLU A 376 -8.52 12.16 6.02
CA GLU A 376 -9.12 13.22 6.84
C GLU A 376 -10.31 13.88 6.12
N ALA A 377 -10.22 14.11 4.80
CA ALA A 377 -11.30 14.63 3.98
C ALA A 377 -12.49 13.66 3.89
N VAL A 378 -12.25 12.35 3.78
CA VAL A 378 -13.27 11.29 3.82
C VAL A 378 -14.07 11.35 5.12
N LEU A 379 -13.38 11.42 6.27
CA LEU A 379 -14.03 11.54 7.58
C LEU A 379 -14.88 12.81 7.68
N LYS A 380 -14.34 13.93 7.20
CA LYS A 380 -15.04 15.22 7.20
C LYS A 380 -16.26 15.17 6.28
N SER A 381 -16.12 14.62 5.08
CA SER A 381 -17.19 14.49 4.11
C SER A 381 -18.32 13.61 4.62
N SER A 382 -18.03 12.44 5.16
CA SER A 382 -19.04 11.53 5.71
C SER A 382 -19.85 12.16 6.84
N ARG A 383 -19.21 12.94 7.72
CA ARG A 383 -19.89 13.65 8.82
C ARG A 383 -20.75 14.82 8.33
N ALA A 384 -20.19 15.61 7.40
CA ALA A 384 -20.84 16.81 6.87
C ALA A 384 -21.84 16.50 5.75
N ARG A 385 -21.83 15.27 5.19
CA ARG A 385 -22.66 14.84 4.04
C ARG A 385 -22.51 15.76 2.83
N GLN A 386 -21.28 16.18 2.54
CA GLN A 386 -20.97 17.08 1.42
C GLN A 386 -19.61 16.79 0.82
N TRP A 387 -19.35 17.31 -0.39
CA TRP A 387 -18.03 17.30 -1.00
C TRP A 387 -17.01 18.07 -0.15
N VAL A 388 -15.84 17.52 0.01
CA VAL A 388 -14.72 18.11 0.75
C VAL A 388 -13.46 18.08 -0.13
N ASN A 389 -12.77 19.21 -0.20
CA ASN A 389 -11.46 19.29 -0.86
C ASN A 389 -10.36 18.63 0.01
N VAL A 390 -9.36 18.03 -0.67
CA VAL A 390 -8.23 17.32 -0.07
C VAL A 390 -7.05 18.24 0.20
#